data_f1b86f58078aef54e03d2fe5e94bdc03
#
_entry.id   f1b86f58078aef54e03d2fe5e94bdc03
#
_cell.length_a   1.000
_cell.length_b   1.000
_cell.length_c   1.000
_cell.angle_alpha   90.00
_cell.angle_beta   90.00
_cell.angle_gamma   90.00
#
_symmetry.space_group_name_H-M   'P 1'
#
loop_
_entity.id
_entity.type
_entity.pdbx_description
1 polymer ?
#
loop_
_entity_poly.entity_id
_entity_poly.type
_entity_poly.pdbx_seq_one_letter_code
_entity_poly.pdbx_strand_id
1 'polypeptide(L)'
;MAVSALMATLCWSATVATGFGALDTAKIESGTGLKGTWTEAEGVFKVTQPRNDVPVSVDGWTMPPFMGLTSWAAFSVGGTSEVMISGDLVLFEDEVNPVMSAALDAGLSVTALHNHFFFDQPRVYFMHLGGEGTLDKMAAGVKAALVRQKAVRAAQPQPGRVFGAGFAPAKNAVTGALVDDILGTKGQPNNGMFKIVIGREVKMPCGCMMTKEMGVNTWAAFAGTDDNAVVDGDFAVIEDELQPVLKSLRGSGINIVAIHHHMTHEQPRMLFLHYWGRGGVEPLTRSLKAALDVQKAVPPPSHDHAKA
;
A
#
# COMPACT_ATOMS: atom_id res chain seq x y z
N MET A 1 -72.02 -15.97 -23.54
CA MET A 1 -70.78 -15.25 -23.59
C MET A 1 -69.91 -15.79 -22.43
N ALA A 2 -68.91 -16.62 -22.74
CA ALA A 2 -68.01 -17.21 -21.73
C ALA A 2 -66.73 -16.44 -21.83
N VAL A 3 -66.29 -15.87 -20.70
CA VAL A 3 -65.01 -15.17 -20.54
C VAL A 3 -64.01 -16.15 -19.95
N SER A 4 -63.05 -16.58 -20.77
CA SER A 4 -61.90 -17.43 -20.29
C SER A 4 -60.86 -16.53 -19.68
N ALA A 5 -60.60 -16.73 -18.40
CA ALA A 5 -59.46 -16.11 -17.68
C ALA A 5 -58.21 -16.95 -17.92
N LEU A 6 -57.19 -16.32 -18.53
CA LEU A 6 -55.87 -16.87 -18.74
C LEU A 6 -55.02 -16.58 -17.47
N MET A 7 -54.72 -17.59 -16.69
CA MET A 7 -53.75 -17.49 -15.57
C MET A 7 -52.34 -17.62 -16.13
N ALA A 8 -51.58 -16.52 -16.08
CA ALA A 8 -50.13 -16.52 -16.35
C ALA A 8 -49.37 -16.93 -15.07
N THR A 9 -48.77 -18.11 -15.09
CA THR A 9 -47.89 -18.59 -14.04
C THR A 9 -46.50 -17.93 -14.23
N LEU A 10 -46.17 -16.96 -13.38
CA LEU A 10 -44.81 -16.46 -13.29
C LEU A 10 -43.91 -17.50 -12.60
N CYS A 11 -43.05 -18.18 -13.36
CA CYS A 11 -41.93 -18.93 -12.81
C CYS A 11 -40.88 -17.94 -12.31
N TRP A 12 -40.80 -17.77 -11.02
CA TRP A 12 -39.69 -17.07 -10.36
C TRP A 12 -38.52 -18.03 -10.32
N SER A 13 -37.53 -17.82 -11.21
CA SER A 13 -36.25 -18.52 -11.16
C SER A 13 -35.47 -17.99 -9.96
N ALA A 14 -35.48 -18.72 -8.85
CA ALA A 14 -34.57 -18.46 -7.73
C ALA A 14 -33.15 -18.73 -8.21
N THR A 15 -32.37 -17.69 -8.44
CA THR A 15 -30.92 -17.79 -8.59
C THR A 15 -30.39 -18.24 -7.24
N VAL A 16 -29.98 -19.50 -7.15
CA VAL A 16 -29.25 -19.99 -5.97
C VAL A 16 -27.90 -19.30 -5.98
N ALA A 17 -27.77 -18.26 -5.17
CA ALA A 17 -26.44 -17.75 -4.81
C ALA A 17 -25.70 -18.91 -4.12
N THR A 18 -24.62 -19.38 -4.71
CA THR A 18 -23.68 -20.30 -4.07
C THR A 18 -22.99 -19.52 -2.95
N GLY A 19 -23.66 -19.40 -1.80
CA GLY A 19 -23.09 -18.76 -0.62
C GLY A 19 -21.92 -19.61 -0.13
N PHE A 20 -20.76 -18.99 0.02
CA PHE A 20 -19.67 -19.55 0.80
C PHE A 20 -20.21 -19.86 2.21
N GLY A 21 -19.78 -21.00 2.80
CA GLY A 21 -20.22 -21.43 4.13
C GLY A 21 -19.87 -20.42 5.23
N ALA A 22 -20.32 -20.70 6.46
CA ALA A 22 -19.97 -19.88 7.62
C ALA A 22 -18.45 -19.77 7.78
N LEU A 23 -17.98 -18.60 8.23
CA LEU A 23 -16.56 -18.30 8.42
C LEU A 23 -15.96 -19.25 9.48
N ASP A 24 -14.89 -19.97 9.16
CA ASP A 24 -14.17 -20.85 10.09
C ASP A 24 -13.22 -20.01 10.98
N THR A 25 -13.75 -19.56 12.11
CA THR A 25 -13.02 -18.72 13.07
C THR A 25 -11.83 -19.44 13.72
N ALA A 26 -11.94 -20.77 13.95
CA ALA A 26 -10.85 -21.56 14.50
C ALA A 26 -9.66 -21.64 13.52
N LYS A 27 -9.97 -21.76 12.24
CA LYS A 27 -8.97 -21.75 11.17
C LYS A 27 -8.29 -20.39 11.02
N ILE A 28 -9.03 -19.27 11.20
CA ILE A 28 -8.45 -17.93 11.23
C ILE A 28 -7.48 -17.80 12.40
N GLU A 29 -7.87 -18.20 13.60
CA GLU A 29 -6.99 -18.13 14.78
C GLU A 29 -5.72 -18.96 14.60
N SER A 30 -5.84 -20.20 14.13
CA SER A 30 -4.67 -21.06 13.88
C SER A 30 -3.78 -20.52 12.75
N GLY A 31 -4.39 -20.00 11.67
CA GLY A 31 -3.71 -19.46 10.51
C GLY A 31 -2.96 -18.17 10.80
N THR A 32 -3.55 -17.25 11.57
CA THR A 32 -2.94 -15.98 11.98
C THR A 32 -2.03 -16.12 13.20
N GLY A 33 -2.31 -17.07 14.08
CA GLY A 33 -1.69 -17.24 15.39
C GLY A 33 -2.20 -16.25 16.44
N LEU A 34 -3.34 -15.59 16.18
CA LEU A 34 -3.97 -14.63 17.08
C LEU A 34 -5.36 -15.12 17.51
N LYS A 35 -5.80 -14.65 18.68
CA LYS A 35 -7.18 -14.79 19.11
C LYS A 35 -8.05 -13.69 18.54
N GLY A 36 -9.31 -14.00 18.26
CA GLY A 36 -10.24 -13.06 17.66
C GLY A 36 -11.59 -13.00 18.38
N THR A 37 -12.41 -12.06 17.92
CA THR A 37 -13.76 -11.83 18.38
C THR A 37 -14.72 -11.83 17.20
N TRP A 38 -15.80 -12.57 17.32
CA TRP A 38 -16.89 -12.59 16.36
C TRP A 38 -17.91 -11.49 16.63
N THR A 39 -18.23 -10.70 15.62
CA THR A 39 -19.32 -9.72 15.66
C THR A 39 -20.45 -10.21 14.76
N GLU A 40 -21.43 -10.85 15.35
CA GLU A 40 -22.52 -11.52 14.63
C GLU A 40 -23.33 -10.57 13.76
N ALA A 41 -23.63 -9.37 14.26
CA ALA A 41 -24.41 -8.37 13.57
C ALA A 41 -23.79 -7.90 12.23
N GLU A 42 -22.46 -8.03 12.10
CA GLU A 42 -21.72 -7.63 10.91
C GLU A 42 -21.19 -8.83 10.09
N GLY A 43 -21.25 -10.04 10.67
CA GLY A 43 -20.65 -11.22 10.04
C GLY A 43 -19.12 -11.14 9.95
N VAL A 44 -18.47 -10.51 10.94
CA VAL A 44 -17.04 -10.22 10.94
C VAL A 44 -16.33 -10.91 12.09
N PHE A 45 -15.23 -11.59 11.78
CA PHE A 45 -14.28 -12.09 12.78
C PHE A 45 -13.01 -11.27 12.77
N LYS A 46 -12.69 -10.61 13.88
CA LYS A 46 -11.56 -9.67 14.02
C LYS A 46 -10.52 -10.23 14.99
N VAL A 47 -9.29 -10.38 14.51
CA VAL A 47 -8.11 -10.70 15.33
C VAL A 47 -7.33 -9.42 15.62
N THR A 48 -6.69 -9.35 16.80
CA THR A 48 -5.98 -8.14 17.24
C THR A 48 -4.63 -8.47 17.86
N GLN A 49 -3.67 -7.55 17.71
CA GLN A 49 -2.35 -7.60 18.34
C GLN A 49 -1.99 -6.22 18.91
N PRO A 50 -2.18 -6.01 20.23
CA PRO A 50 -1.72 -4.78 20.88
C PRO A 50 -0.19 -4.64 20.82
N ARG A 51 0.30 -3.40 20.60
CA ARG A 51 1.73 -3.06 20.68
C ARG A 51 2.13 -2.77 22.12
N ASN A 52 2.81 -3.74 22.74
CA ASN A 52 3.32 -3.64 24.12
C ASN A 52 4.84 -3.80 24.20
N ASP A 53 5.48 -3.99 23.05
CA ASP A 53 6.91 -4.34 22.95
C ASP A 53 7.82 -3.12 23.11
N VAL A 54 7.38 -1.94 22.67
CA VAL A 54 8.10 -0.67 22.84
C VAL A 54 7.12 0.40 23.33
N PRO A 55 7.43 1.10 24.43
CA PRO A 55 6.62 2.22 24.90
C PRO A 55 6.57 3.34 23.86
N VAL A 56 5.39 3.88 23.58
CA VAL A 56 5.16 5.03 22.72
C VAL A 56 4.62 6.18 23.54
N SER A 57 5.19 7.36 23.36
CA SER A 57 4.63 8.62 23.88
C SER A 57 4.15 9.48 22.73
N VAL A 58 3.06 10.21 22.93
CA VAL A 58 2.52 11.20 21.99
C VAL A 58 2.35 12.50 22.76
N ASP A 59 2.98 13.56 22.31
CA ASP A 59 2.97 14.86 22.99
C ASP A 59 3.28 14.77 24.51
N GLY A 60 4.23 13.90 24.84
CA GLY A 60 4.64 13.60 26.24
C GLY A 60 3.71 12.64 27.00
N TRP A 61 2.57 12.24 26.44
CA TRP A 61 1.66 11.28 27.05
C TRP A 61 2.01 9.85 26.66
N THR A 62 2.13 8.93 27.63
CA THR A 62 2.32 7.50 27.33
C THR A 62 1.05 6.89 26.77
N MET A 63 1.13 6.43 25.52
CA MET A 63 -0.03 5.87 24.80
C MET A 63 -0.24 4.41 25.16
N PRO A 64 -1.38 4.03 25.76
CA PRO A 64 -1.74 2.63 25.93
C PRO A 64 -2.23 2.06 24.59
N PRO A 65 -2.03 0.74 24.34
CA PRO A 65 -2.47 0.09 23.10
C PRO A 65 -3.95 0.31 22.76
N PHE A 66 -4.80 0.42 23.76
CA PHE A 66 -6.23 0.66 23.59
C PHE A 66 -6.55 1.98 22.87
N MET A 67 -5.68 2.97 22.95
CA MET A 67 -5.84 4.28 22.30
C MET A 67 -5.27 4.30 20.87
N GLY A 68 -5.37 3.20 20.12
CA GLY A 68 -5.00 3.13 18.72
C GLY A 68 -3.68 2.42 18.40
N LEU A 69 -2.92 1.99 19.42
CA LEU A 69 -1.69 1.20 19.18
C LEU A 69 -1.98 -0.31 19.16
N THR A 70 -3.00 -0.72 18.42
CA THR A 70 -3.38 -2.13 18.27
C THR A 70 -3.54 -2.47 16.80
N SER A 71 -2.66 -3.34 16.29
CA SER A 71 -2.82 -3.93 14.97
C SER A 71 -4.03 -4.86 14.94
N TRP A 72 -4.73 -4.92 13.83
CA TRP A 72 -5.89 -5.80 13.66
C TRP A 72 -6.03 -6.28 12.22
N ALA A 73 -6.72 -7.42 12.05
CA ALA A 73 -7.22 -7.90 10.79
C ALA A 73 -8.63 -8.46 10.98
N ALA A 74 -9.55 -8.04 10.14
CA ALA A 74 -10.93 -8.45 10.12
C ALA A 74 -11.21 -9.33 8.90
N PHE A 75 -11.97 -10.40 9.09
CA PHE A 75 -12.33 -11.36 8.07
C PHE A 75 -13.85 -11.40 7.94
N SER A 76 -14.34 -11.38 6.72
CA SER A 76 -15.75 -11.62 6.38
C SER A 76 -15.86 -12.61 5.22
N VAL A 77 -17.03 -13.19 5.04
CA VAL A 77 -17.33 -14.00 3.85
C VAL A 77 -17.21 -13.13 2.62
N GLY A 78 -16.51 -13.59 1.60
CA GLY A 78 -16.35 -12.88 0.33
C GLY A 78 -17.59 -13.02 -0.57
N GLY A 79 -17.72 -12.09 -1.51
CA GLY A 79 -18.79 -12.15 -2.52
C GLY A 79 -18.43 -13.06 -3.69
N THR A 80 -17.21 -12.94 -4.19
CA THR A 80 -16.68 -13.72 -5.34
C THR A 80 -15.53 -14.63 -4.95
N SER A 81 -15.02 -14.50 -3.74
CA SER A 81 -13.98 -15.31 -3.11
C SER A 81 -14.48 -15.91 -1.81
N GLU A 82 -13.72 -16.85 -1.21
CA GLU A 82 -14.10 -17.48 0.06
C GLU A 82 -14.18 -16.44 1.19
N VAL A 83 -13.15 -15.56 1.28
CA VAL A 83 -13.10 -14.49 2.29
C VAL A 83 -12.58 -13.19 1.70
N MET A 84 -13.01 -12.08 2.31
CA MET A 84 -12.43 -10.75 2.18
C MET A 84 -11.79 -10.37 3.52
N ILE A 85 -10.66 -9.67 3.46
CA ILE A 85 -10.00 -9.12 4.65
C ILE A 85 -9.80 -7.63 4.54
N SER A 86 -9.85 -6.96 5.68
CA SER A 86 -9.34 -5.60 5.88
C SER A 86 -8.53 -5.58 7.17
N GLY A 87 -7.46 -4.79 7.22
CA GLY A 87 -6.60 -4.73 8.37
C GLY A 87 -5.85 -3.42 8.49
N ASP A 88 -5.25 -3.22 9.66
CA ASP A 88 -4.40 -2.07 9.96
C ASP A 88 -3.26 -2.52 10.89
N LEU A 89 -2.03 -2.30 10.46
CA LEU A 89 -0.83 -2.67 11.20
C LEU A 89 -0.17 -1.43 11.78
N VAL A 90 0.10 -1.48 13.08
CA VAL A 90 0.84 -0.45 13.83
C VAL A 90 2.33 -0.78 13.73
N LEU A 91 3.11 0.07 13.08
CA LEU A 91 4.51 -0.19 12.71
C LEU A 91 5.42 0.96 13.12
N PHE A 92 6.60 0.66 13.60
CA PHE A 92 7.67 1.65 13.70
C PHE A 92 8.35 1.88 12.35
N GLU A 93 9.05 3.01 12.18
CA GLU A 93 9.67 3.40 10.90
C GLU A 93 10.51 2.30 10.26
N ASP A 94 11.29 1.57 11.05
CA ASP A 94 12.15 0.48 10.60
C ASP A 94 11.40 -0.83 10.27
N GLU A 95 10.15 -0.96 10.71
CA GLU A 95 9.27 -2.10 10.42
C GLU A 95 8.46 -1.92 9.12
N VAL A 96 8.12 -0.68 8.76
CA VAL A 96 7.20 -0.38 7.65
C VAL A 96 7.56 -1.15 6.38
N ASN A 97 8.75 -0.95 5.87
CA ASN A 97 9.13 -1.50 4.58
C ASN A 97 9.38 -3.02 4.60
N PRO A 98 10.04 -3.61 5.60
CA PRO A 98 10.13 -5.07 5.71
C PRO A 98 8.77 -5.76 5.84
N VAL A 99 7.83 -5.19 6.61
CA VAL A 99 6.50 -5.75 6.80
C VAL A 99 5.64 -5.57 5.54
N MET A 100 5.73 -4.42 4.89
CA MET A 100 5.09 -4.19 3.59
C MET A 100 5.51 -5.24 2.56
N SER A 101 6.82 -5.48 2.43
CA SER A 101 7.32 -6.52 1.51
C SER A 101 6.74 -7.89 1.85
N ALA A 102 6.73 -8.29 3.13
CA ALA A 102 6.18 -9.58 3.54
C ALA A 102 4.66 -9.71 3.25
N ALA A 103 3.89 -8.64 3.43
CA ALA A 103 2.47 -8.61 3.10
C ALA A 103 2.23 -8.76 1.58
N LEU A 104 2.95 -7.98 0.77
CA LEU A 104 2.87 -8.02 -0.70
C LEU A 104 3.30 -9.39 -1.27
N ASP A 105 4.37 -9.97 -0.75
CA ASP A 105 4.88 -11.28 -1.17
C ASP A 105 3.90 -12.41 -0.82
N ALA A 106 3.19 -12.28 0.30
CA ALA A 106 2.14 -13.19 0.71
C ALA A 106 0.82 -12.99 -0.06
N GLY A 107 0.75 -12.00 -0.96
CA GLY A 107 -0.42 -11.73 -1.81
C GLY A 107 -1.50 -10.91 -1.15
N LEU A 108 -1.19 -10.18 -0.06
CA LEU A 108 -2.04 -9.12 0.46
C LEU A 108 -1.83 -7.84 -0.34
N SER A 109 -2.85 -6.99 -0.36
CA SER A 109 -2.78 -5.62 -0.88
C SER A 109 -2.42 -4.66 0.24
N VAL A 110 -1.57 -3.68 -0.04
CA VAL A 110 -1.31 -2.53 0.84
C VAL A 110 -2.02 -1.32 0.23
N THR A 111 -2.97 -0.75 0.96
CA THR A 111 -3.90 0.24 0.42
C THR A 111 -3.67 1.65 0.95
N ALA A 112 -3.05 1.79 2.11
CA ALA A 112 -2.65 3.08 2.67
C ALA A 112 -1.43 2.93 3.60
N LEU A 113 -0.67 4.01 3.74
CA LEU A 113 0.41 4.15 4.72
C LEU A 113 0.43 5.60 5.21
N HIS A 114 0.19 5.79 6.50
CA HIS A 114 0.08 7.12 7.12
C HIS A 114 0.45 7.08 8.62
N ASN A 115 0.53 8.26 9.24
CA ASN A 115 0.67 8.44 10.68
C ASN A 115 -0.69 8.85 11.29
N HIS A 116 -0.89 8.59 12.59
CA HIS A 116 -2.06 9.05 13.35
C HIS A 116 -1.75 10.26 14.25
N PHE A 117 -0.47 10.43 14.59
CA PHE A 117 -0.07 11.37 15.64
C PHE A 117 0.97 12.37 15.15
N PHE A 118 1.06 13.49 15.82
CA PHE A 118 2.21 14.38 15.81
C PHE A 118 3.00 14.19 17.11
N PHE A 119 4.32 14.41 17.07
CA PHE A 119 5.22 14.35 18.21
C PHE A 119 5.27 12.99 18.93
N ASP A 120 4.99 11.92 18.21
CA ASP A 120 5.11 10.55 18.68
C ASP A 120 6.58 10.09 18.75
N GLN A 121 6.92 9.38 19.82
CA GLN A 121 8.26 8.85 20.06
C GLN A 121 8.20 7.44 20.68
N PRO A 122 8.79 6.42 20.02
CA PRO A 122 9.29 6.44 18.64
C PRO A 122 8.15 6.66 17.65
N ARG A 123 8.47 7.15 16.44
CA ARG A 123 7.45 7.43 15.42
C ARG A 123 6.74 6.17 14.97
N VAL A 124 5.42 6.28 14.84
CA VAL A 124 4.51 5.18 14.51
C VAL A 124 3.81 5.46 13.18
N TYR A 125 3.72 4.43 12.34
CA TYR A 125 2.96 4.42 11.10
C TYR A 125 1.85 3.37 11.16
N PHE A 126 0.83 3.63 10.38
CA PHE A 126 -0.33 2.76 10.21
C PHE A 126 -0.41 2.32 8.75
N MET A 127 -0.43 1.00 8.55
CA MET A 127 -0.45 0.41 7.22
C MET A 127 -1.70 -0.43 7.03
N HIS A 128 -2.59 0.05 6.17
CA HIS A 128 -3.81 -0.68 5.84
C HIS A 128 -3.53 -1.82 4.87
N LEU A 129 -4.13 -2.96 5.18
CA LEU A 129 -4.08 -4.18 4.39
C LEU A 129 -5.46 -4.52 3.86
N GLY A 130 -5.50 -5.14 2.69
CA GLY A 130 -6.69 -5.73 2.11
C GLY A 130 -6.38 -7.01 1.38
N GLY A 131 -7.40 -7.73 1.00
CA GLY A 131 -7.25 -8.92 0.16
C GLY A 131 -8.51 -9.74 0.06
N GLU A 132 -8.58 -10.54 -0.99
CA GLU A 132 -9.62 -11.51 -1.23
C GLU A 132 -9.00 -12.84 -1.68
N GLY A 133 -9.60 -13.96 -1.32
CA GLY A 133 -9.10 -15.28 -1.70
C GLY A 133 -9.58 -16.39 -0.79
N THR A 134 -8.77 -17.46 -0.70
CA THR A 134 -9.04 -18.53 0.26
C THR A 134 -8.69 -18.08 1.68
N LEU A 135 -9.41 -18.58 2.66
CA LEU A 135 -9.18 -18.30 4.07
C LEU A 135 -7.73 -18.61 4.47
N ASP A 136 -7.19 -19.75 4.03
CA ASP A 136 -5.81 -20.14 4.30
C ASP A 136 -4.79 -19.10 3.80
N LYS A 137 -4.96 -18.64 2.57
CA LYS A 137 -4.07 -17.65 1.96
C LYS A 137 -4.11 -16.33 2.71
N MET A 138 -5.32 -15.84 3.02
CA MET A 138 -5.49 -14.56 3.70
C MET A 138 -4.96 -14.61 5.14
N ALA A 139 -5.26 -15.66 5.90
CA ALA A 139 -4.75 -15.83 7.25
C ALA A 139 -3.21 -15.99 7.28
N ALA A 140 -2.65 -16.77 6.35
CA ALA A 140 -1.19 -16.92 6.21
C ALA A 140 -0.51 -15.58 5.84
N GLY A 141 -1.15 -14.76 5.01
CA GLY A 141 -0.64 -13.44 4.65
C GLY A 141 -0.57 -12.48 5.85
N VAL A 142 -1.63 -12.43 6.65
CA VAL A 142 -1.64 -11.67 7.92
C VAL A 142 -0.53 -12.17 8.85
N LYS A 143 -0.41 -13.49 9.01
CA LYS A 143 0.67 -14.10 9.82
C LYS A 143 2.06 -13.72 9.31
N ALA A 144 2.30 -13.76 8.01
CA ALA A 144 3.60 -13.42 7.42
C ALA A 144 4.01 -11.97 7.76
N ALA A 145 3.10 -11.02 7.65
CA ALA A 145 3.32 -9.63 8.03
C ALA A 145 3.68 -9.51 9.53
N LEU A 146 2.91 -10.13 10.41
CA LEU A 146 3.12 -10.09 11.87
C LEU A 146 4.42 -10.82 12.30
N VAL A 147 4.76 -11.93 11.65
CA VAL A 147 6.03 -12.64 11.89
C VAL A 147 7.21 -11.76 11.48
N ARG A 148 7.10 -11.07 10.34
CA ARG A 148 8.15 -10.15 9.90
C ARG A 148 8.34 -8.98 10.86
N GLN A 149 7.25 -8.39 11.36
CA GLN A 149 7.27 -7.35 12.39
C GLN A 149 8.04 -7.81 13.63
N LYS A 150 7.67 -8.98 14.16
CA LYS A 150 8.35 -9.57 15.34
C LYS A 150 9.83 -9.85 15.07
N ALA A 151 10.17 -10.32 13.86
CA ALA A 151 11.57 -10.60 13.48
C ALA A 151 12.42 -9.31 13.44
N VAL A 152 11.88 -8.21 12.92
CA VAL A 152 12.58 -6.91 12.97
C VAL A 152 12.82 -6.50 14.40
N ARG A 153 11.82 -6.58 15.26
CA ARG A 153 11.92 -6.18 16.68
C ARG A 153 12.84 -7.09 17.49
N ALA A 154 12.87 -8.39 17.19
CA ALA A 154 13.80 -9.32 17.82
C ALA A 154 15.27 -9.05 17.44
N ALA A 155 15.52 -8.68 16.18
CA ALA A 155 16.85 -8.32 15.72
C ALA A 155 17.31 -6.94 16.24
N GLN A 156 16.38 -6.00 16.42
CA GLN A 156 16.63 -4.64 16.87
C GLN A 156 15.57 -4.21 17.88
N PRO A 157 15.78 -4.47 19.20
CA PRO A 157 14.77 -4.22 20.23
C PRO A 157 14.26 -2.79 20.31
N GLN A 158 15.09 -1.81 19.95
CA GLN A 158 14.67 -0.40 19.85
C GLN A 158 14.48 0.01 18.39
N PRO A 159 13.43 0.76 18.05
CA PRO A 159 13.21 1.25 16.70
C PRO A 159 14.39 2.04 16.13
N GLY A 160 14.79 1.69 14.91
CA GLY A 160 15.86 2.36 14.19
C GLY A 160 15.46 3.78 13.78
N ARG A 161 16.47 4.66 13.67
CA ARG A 161 16.26 6.07 13.26
C ARG A 161 16.81 6.39 11.87
N VAL A 162 17.41 5.40 11.23
CA VAL A 162 18.01 5.52 9.90
C VAL A 162 17.91 4.21 9.14
N PHE A 163 17.86 4.26 7.83
CA PHE A 163 17.94 3.07 6.97
C PHE A 163 19.39 2.61 6.85
N GLY A 164 19.77 1.58 7.58
CA GLY A 164 21.13 1.01 7.57
C GLY A 164 22.19 1.93 8.17
N ALA A 165 23.45 1.80 7.71
CA ALA A 165 24.56 2.62 8.19
C ALA A 165 24.38 4.10 7.84
N GLY A 166 24.94 5.00 8.63
CA GLY A 166 24.94 6.45 8.40
C GLY A 166 25.39 6.78 6.96
N PHE A 167 24.69 7.69 6.32
CA PHE A 167 24.90 8.07 4.94
C PHE A 167 24.73 9.57 4.78
N ALA A 168 25.74 10.21 4.26
CA ALA A 168 25.67 11.61 3.85
C ALA A 168 26.60 11.83 2.64
N PRO A 169 26.09 12.11 1.44
CA PRO A 169 26.93 12.51 0.32
C PRO A 169 27.60 13.84 0.66
N ALA A 170 28.92 13.89 0.49
CA ALA A 170 29.69 15.09 0.81
C ALA A 170 29.45 16.27 -0.16
N LYS A 171 28.93 15.99 -1.37
CA LYS A 171 28.61 16.97 -2.43
C LYS A 171 27.64 16.39 -3.43
N ASN A 172 27.02 17.25 -4.23
CA ASN A 172 26.18 16.84 -5.34
C ASN A 172 26.99 16.89 -6.66
N ALA A 173 27.00 15.76 -7.39
CA ALA A 173 27.63 15.61 -8.69
C ALA A 173 26.98 14.43 -9.44
N VAL A 174 25.67 14.52 -9.68
CA VAL A 174 24.88 13.51 -10.39
C VAL A 174 25.03 13.69 -11.90
N THR A 175 25.37 12.62 -12.62
CA THR A 175 25.41 12.62 -14.09
C THR A 175 24.01 12.46 -14.66
N GLY A 176 23.35 13.59 -14.94
CA GLY A 176 21.95 13.62 -15.40
C GLY A 176 21.71 12.88 -16.71
N ALA A 177 22.68 12.83 -17.64
CA ALA A 177 22.56 12.09 -18.90
C ALA A 177 22.30 10.58 -18.64
N LEU A 178 22.90 10.00 -17.61
CA LEU A 178 22.67 8.61 -17.23
C LEU A 178 21.19 8.35 -16.85
N VAL A 179 20.60 9.29 -16.10
CA VAL A 179 19.18 9.21 -15.71
C VAL A 179 18.28 9.38 -16.93
N ASP A 180 18.57 10.36 -17.79
CA ASP A 180 17.84 10.62 -19.03
C ASP A 180 17.81 9.40 -19.95
N ASP A 181 18.97 8.77 -20.17
CA ASP A 181 19.11 7.64 -21.09
C ASP A 181 18.35 6.40 -20.58
N ILE A 182 18.39 6.12 -19.28
CA ILE A 182 17.68 4.98 -18.67
C ILE A 182 16.17 5.19 -18.68
N LEU A 183 15.70 6.39 -18.30
CA LEU A 183 14.27 6.67 -18.17
C LEU A 183 13.61 7.10 -19.49
N GLY A 184 14.41 7.49 -20.48
CA GLY A 184 13.90 7.99 -21.78
C GLY A 184 13.17 9.33 -21.64
N THR A 185 13.51 10.13 -20.62
CA THR A 185 12.85 11.40 -20.30
C THR A 185 13.90 12.41 -19.89
N LYS A 186 13.82 13.64 -20.42
CA LYS A 186 14.74 14.70 -20.07
C LYS A 186 14.42 15.30 -18.71
N GLY A 187 15.43 15.35 -17.85
CA GLY A 187 15.37 15.99 -16.55
C GLY A 187 16.05 17.34 -16.51
N GLN A 188 16.14 17.90 -15.31
CA GLN A 188 16.71 19.22 -15.05
C GLN A 188 17.80 19.15 -13.98
N PRO A 189 19.02 19.63 -14.26
CA PRO A 189 20.08 19.76 -13.28
C PRO A 189 19.84 20.98 -12.37
N ASN A 190 20.22 20.85 -11.11
CA ASN A 190 20.26 21.97 -10.16
C ASN A 190 21.34 21.74 -9.11
N ASN A 191 22.40 22.56 -9.11
CA ASN A 191 23.51 22.50 -8.14
C ASN A 191 24.08 21.09 -7.95
N GLY A 192 24.32 20.37 -9.05
CA GLY A 192 24.82 18.99 -9.06
C GLY A 192 23.80 17.91 -8.68
N MET A 193 22.58 18.26 -8.34
CA MET A 193 21.42 17.39 -8.23
C MET A 193 20.73 17.25 -9.59
N PHE A 194 19.89 16.26 -9.74
CA PHE A 194 19.15 16.04 -10.98
C PHE A 194 17.71 15.61 -10.69
N LYS A 195 16.73 16.21 -11.36
CA LYS A 195 15.31 15.87 -11.18
C LYS A 195 14.63 15.59 -12.51
N ILE A 196 13.84 14.53 -12.56
CA ILE A 196 12.93 14.26 -13.67
C ILE A 196 11.48 14.38 -13.21
N VAL A 197 10.59 14.68 -14.18
CA VAL A 197 9.14 14.73 -13.96
C VAL A 197 8.43 14.10 -15.15
N ILE A 198 7.62 13.07 -14.88
CA ILE A 198 6.82 12.35 -15.88
C ILE A 198 5.36 12.66 -15.61
N GLY A 199 4.70 13.41 -16.51
CA GLY A 199 3.32 13.83 -16.34
C GLY A 199 2.31 12.70 -16.52
N ARG A 200 1.20 12.84 -15.82
CA ARG A 200 -0.05 12.11 -16.04
C ARG A 200 -1.21 13.11 -16.11
N GLU A 201 -2.40 12.62 -16.38
CA GLU A 201 -3.59 13.46 -16.50
C GLU A 201 -4.79 12.76 -15.84
N VAL A 202 -5.66 13.56 -15.24
CA VAL A 202 -6.94 13.11 -14.68
C VAL A 202 -8.02 14.13 -15.01
N LYS A 203 -9.26 13.64 -15.18
CA LYS A 203 -10.41 14.48 -15.38
C LYS A 203 -11.10 14.78 -14.07
N MET A 204 -11.38 16.03 -13.81
CA MET A 204 -12.10 16.48 -12.62
C MET A 204 -13.61 16.56 -12.88
N PRO A 205 -14.47 16.57 -11.83
CA PRO A 205 -15.92 16.69 -11.98
C PRO A 205 -16.41 17.92 -12.76
N CYS A 206 -15.62 19.00 -12.75
CA CYS A 206 -15.89 20.20 -13.55
C CYS A 206 -15.68 20.00 -15.06
N GLY A 207 -15.17 18.82 -15.48
CA GLY A 207 -14.79 18.52 -16.85
C GLY A 207 -13.40 19.00 -17.25
N CYS A 208 -12.70 19.75 -16.37
CA CYS A 208 -11.33 20.20 -16.60
C CYS A 208 -10.33 19.07 -16.36
N MET A 209 -9.18 19.16 -17.04
CA MET A 209 -8.06 18.23 -16.86
C MET A 209 -7.06 18.80 -15.85
N MET A 210 -6.66 17.97 -14.88
CA MET A 210 -5.45 18.23 -14.11
C MET A 210 -4.29 17.48 -14.75
N THR A 211 -3.18 18.17 -14.87
CA THR A 211 -2.00 17.71 -15.62
C THR A 211 -0.73 17.80 -14.78
N LYS A 212 0.40 17.54 -15.41
CA LYS A 212 1.73 17.53 -14.82
C LYS A 212 2.03 18.73 -13.91
N GLU A 213 1.77 19.92 -14.39
CA GLU A 213 2.10 21.16 -13.64
C GLU A 213 1.12 21.42 -12.47
N MET A 214 0.00 20.70 -12.42
CA MET A 214 -0.95 20.71 -11.30
C MET A 214 -0.70 19.57 -10.29
N GLY A 215 0.48 18.93 -10.36
CA GLY A 215 0.87 17.87 -9.42
C GLY A 215 0.42 16.46 -9.81
N VAL A 216 -0.10 16.26 -11.03
CA VAL A 216 -0.43 14.91 -11.53
C VAL A 216 0.78 14.37 -12.28
N ASN A 217 1.77 13.91 -11.52
CA ASN A 217 3.02 13.46 -12.11
C ASN A 217 3.76 12.46 -11.20
N THR A 218 4.61 11.66 -11.80
CA THR A 218 5.68 10.94 -11.13
C THR A 218 6.95 11.78 -11.22
N TRP A 219 7.66 11.99 -10.12
CA TRP A 219 8.94 12.69 -10.13
C TRP A 219 9.99 11.95 -9.32
N ALA A 220 11.24 12.13 -9.68
CA ALA A 220 12.40 11.62 -8.96
C ALA A 220 13.50 12.70 -8.90
N ALA A 221 14.00 12.98 -7.71
CA ALA A 221 15.11 13.90 -7.46
C ALA A 221 16.30 13.13 -6.87
N PHE A 222 17.43 13.24 -7.55
CA PHE A 222 18.67 12.58 -7.16
C PHE A 222 19.64 13.61 -6.58
N ALA A 223 20.27 13.27 -5.45
CA ALA A 223 21.31 14.06 -4.81
C ALA A 223 22.47 13.14 -4.38
N GLY A 224 23.68 13.69 -4.29
CA GLY A 224 24.92 12.94 -4.02
C GLY A 224 25.79 12.79 -5.26
N THR A 225 26.47 11.66 -5.40
CA THR A 225 27.33 11.33 -6.53
C THR A 225 26.84 10.08 -7.23
N ASP A 226 27.33 9.79 -8.45
CA ASP A 226 26.89 8.61 -9.21
C ASP A 226 27.01 7.30 -8.45
N ASP A 227 28.06 7.14 -7.63
CA ASP A 227 28.27 5.93 -6.83
C ASP A 227 27.51 5.95 -5.48
N ASN A 228 27.19 7.13 -4.96
CA ASN A 228 26.65 7.30 -3.62
C ASN A 228 25.60 8.42 -3.59
N ALA A 229 24.37 8.06 -3.90
CA ALA A 229 23.25 8.97 -4.05
C ALA A 229 22.07 8.59 -3.19
N VAL A 230 21.17 9.54 -3.04
CA VAL A 230 19.80 9.35 -2.59
C VAL A 230 18.86 9.68 -3.73
N VAL A 231 17.69 9.05 -3.73
CA VAL A 231 16.55 9.45 -4.53
C VAL A 231 15.35 9.67 -3.64
N ASP A 232 14.72 10.82 -3.80
CA ASP A 232 13.41 11.17 -3.24
C ASP A 232 12.43 11.35 -4.38
N GLY A 233 11.17 10.98 -4.17
CA GLY A 233 10.19 11.14 -5.22
C GLY A 233 8.76 10.85 -4.81
N ASP A 234 7.89 11.03 -5.79
CA ASP A 234 6.48 10.71 -5.71
C ASP A 234 6.06 9.98 -6.98
N PHE A 235 5.34 8.88 -6.84
CA PHE A 235 4.96 8.01 -7.94
C PHE A 235 3.44 8.04 -8.10
N ALA A 236 2.96 8.63 -9.20
CA ALA A 236 1.53 8.70 -9.50
C ALA A 236 1.03 7.39 -10.11
N VAL A 237 0.04 6.77 -9.49
CA VAL A 237 -0.57 5.49 -9.92
C VAL A 237 -2.09 5.57 -9.92
N ILE A 238 -2.75 4.84 -10.80
CA ILE A 238 -4.17 4.51 -10.66
C ILE A 238 -4.32 3.28 -9.75
N GLU A 239 -5.55 3.00 -9.28
CA GLU A 239 -5.79 1.92 -8.30
C GLU A 239 -5.23 0.56 -8.75
N ASP A 240 -5.43 0.19 -10.03
CA ASP A 240 -4.95 -1.09 -10.57
C ASP A 240 -3.41 -1.18 -10.69
N GLU A 241 -2.73 -0.02 -10.78
CA GLU A 241 -1.28 0.06 -10.84
C GLU A 241 -0.60 -0.01 -9.46
N LEU A 242 -1.34 0.26 -8.38
CA LEU A 242 -0.79 0.41 -7.03
C LEU A 242 0.02 -0.82 -6.59
N GLN A 243 -0.59 -1.99 -6.58
CA GLN A 243 0.07 -3.19 -6.05
C GLN A 243 1.27 -3.65 -6.89
N PRO A 244 1.19 -3.69 -8.24
CA PRO A 244 2.34 -4.00 -9.08
C PRO A 244 3.51 -3.04 -8.88
N VAL A 245 3.24 -1.73 -8.80
CA VAL A 245 4.28 -0.70 -8.61
C VAL A 245 4.91 -0.82 -7.22
N LEU A 246 4.12 -0.99 -6.15
CA LEU A 246 4.63 -1.23 -4.79
C LEU A 246 5.58 -2.45 -4.77
N LYS A 247 5.18 -3.57 -5.37
CA LYS A 247 6.02 -4.78 -5.46
C LYS A 247 7.34 -4.52 -6.18
N SER A 248 7.29 -3.80 -7.30
CA SER A 248 8.48 -3.47 -8.08
C SER A 248 9.45 -2.59 -7.29
N LEU A 249 8.95 -1.52 -6.67
CA LEU A 249 9.76 -0.62 -5.85
C LEU A 249 10.37 -1.35 -4.64
N ARG A 250 9.56 -2.13 -3.90
CA ARG A 250 10.05 -2.90 -2.75
C ARG A 250 11.04 -3.99 -3.13
N GLY A 251 10.77 -4.70 -4.22
CA GLY A 251 11.67 -5.73 -4.75
C GLY A 251 13.04 -5.18 -5.16
N SER A 252 13.10 -3.91 -5.52
CA SER A 252 14.34 -3.19 -5.86
C SER A 252 15.00 -2.47 -4.67
N GLY A 253 14.46 -2.61 -3.45
CA GLY A 253 15.01 -1.97 -2.25
C GLY A 253 14.63 -0.49 -2.05
N ILE A 254 13.75 0.05 -2.88
CA ILE A 254 13.19 1.41 -2.69
C ILE A 254 12.19 1.39 -1.53
N ASN A 255 12.34 2.29 -0.58
CA ASN A 255 11.47 2.40 0.58
C ASN A 255 10.24 3.24 0.26
N ILE A 256 9.07 2.76 0.65
CA ILE A 256 7.81 3.50 0.56
C ILE A 256 7.64 4.27 1.87
N VAL A 257 7.27 5.54 1.77
CA VAL A 257 7.18 6.49 2.89
C VAL A 257 5.73 6.87 3.18
N ALA A 258 4.90 7.02 2.14
CA ALA A 258 3.49 7.33 2.27
C ALA A 258 2.71 6.83 1.05
N ILE A 259 1.42 6.56 1.24
CA ILE A 259 0.43 6.31 0.19
C ILE A 259 -0.72 7.27 0.46
N HIS A 260 -1.01 8.19 -0.47
CA HIS A 260 -1.91 9.31 -0.26
C HIS A 260 -2.61 9.76 -1.54
N HIS A 261 -3.49 10.77 -1.43
CA HIS A 261 -4.19 11.41 -2.54
C HIS A 261 -3.76 12.88 -2.66
N HIS A 262 -3.74 13.43 -3.89
CA HIS A 262 -3.61 14.86 -4.14
C HIS A 262 -4.96 15.54 -4.39
N MET A 263 -5.98 14.77 -4.82
CA MET A 263 -7.29 15.27 -5.18
C MET A 263 -8.38 14.27 -4.78
N THR A 264 -9.64 14.64 -4.99
CA THR A 264 -10.81 13.79 -4.77
C THR A 264 -11.76 13.90 -5.96
N HIS A 265 -12.49 12.81 -6.25
CA HIS A 265 -13.48 12.70 -7.34
C HIS A 265 -12.90 12.78 -8.75
N GLU A 266 -11.59 12.67 -8.92
CA GLU A 266 -10.92 12.55 -10.23
C GLU A 266 -11.20 11.20 -10.90
N GLN A 267 -11.05 11.18 -12.23
CA GLN A 267 -11.18 9.99 -13.05
C GLN A 267 -10.03 9.89 -14.06
N PRO A 268 -9.29 8.76 -14.11
CA PRO A 268 -9.32 7.67 -13.13
C PRO A 268 -8.87 8.13 -11.75
N ARG A 269 -9.27 7.39 -10.70
CA ARG A 269 -8.80 7.67 -9.33
C ARG A 269 -7.30 7.46 -9.22
N MET A 270 -6.62 8.45 -8.66
CA MET A 270 -5.16 8.46 -8.51
C MET A 270 -4.74 8.34 -7.05
N LEU A 271 -3.67 7.58 -6.85
CA LEU A 271 -2.90 7.55 -5.60
C LEU A 271 -1.47 8.01 -5.89
N PHE A 272 -0.79 8.43 -4.85
CA PHE A 272 0.57 8.92 -4.90
C PHE A 272 1.40 8.23 -3.84
N LEU A 273 2.64 7.84 -4.21
CA LEU A 273 3.54 7.06 -3.38
C LEU A 273 4.81 7.85 -3.14
N HIS A 274 4.98 8.46 -1.97
CA HIS A 274 6.30 8.95 -1.60
C HIS A 274 7.25 7.79 -1.38
N TYR A 275 8.45 7.91 -1.93
CA TYR A 275 9.48 6.89 -1.82
C TYR A 275 10.86 7.49 -1.56
N TRP A 276 11.73 6.67 -0.98
CA TRP A 276 13.09 7.00 -0.66
C TRP A 276 14.04 5.86 -0.99
N GLY A 277 15.10 6.14 -1.73
CA GLY A 277 16.13 5.18 -2.07
C GLY A 277 17.54 5.68 -1.76
N ARG A 278 18.46 4.75 -1.51
CA ARG A 278 19.89 5.01 -1.27
C ARG A 278 20.72 4.03 -2.07
N GLY A 279 21.77 4.51 -2.74
CA GLY A 279 22.65 3.67 -3.56
C GLY A 279 23.32 4.47 -4.66
N GLY A 280 23.85 3.80 -5.68
CA GLY A 280 24.31 4.47 -6.90
C GLY A 280 23.16 5.02 -7.75
N VAL A 281 23.40 6.08 -8.51
CA VAL A 281 22.40 6.69 -9.40
C VAL A 281 21.85 5.67 -10.39
N GLU A 282 22.73 4.88 -11.03
CA GLU A 282 22.30 3.90 -12.04
C GLU A 282 21.37 2.81 -11.46
N PRO A 283 21.70 2.09 -10.35
CA PRO A 283 20.81 1.14 -9.73
C PRO A 283 19.47 1.75 -9.30
N LEU A 284 19.48 2.93 -8.70
CA LEU A 284 18.27 3.63 -8.29
C LEU A 284 17.39 3.98 -9.50
N THR A 285 17.99 4.49 -10.58
CA THR A 285 17.27 4.84 -11.81
C THR A 285 16.69 3.60 -12.49
N ARG A 286 17.43 2.49 -12.54
CA ARG A 286 16.92 1.20 -13.06
C ARG A 286 15.76 0.65 -12.24
N SER A 287 15.80 0.81 -10.92
CA SER A 287 14.68 0.44 -10.03
C SER A 287 13.41 1.23 -10.36
N LEU A 288 13.53 2.53 -10.57
CA LEU A 288 12.40 3.37 -10.99
C LEU A 288 11.92 3.02 -12.40
N LYS A 289 12.85 2.74 -13.33
CA LYS A 289 12.49 2.28 -14.68
C LYS A 289 11.68 0.99 -14.64
N ALA A 290 12.10 0.02 -13.83
CA ALA A 290 11.36 -1.24 -13.66
C ALA A 290 9.93 -1.00 -13.13
N ALA A 291 9.75 -0.09 -12.17
CA ALA A 291 8.44 0.28 -11.67
C ALA A 291 7.57 0.96 -12.75
N LEU A 292 8.15 1.86 -13.55
CA LEU A 292 7.47 2.50 -14.69
C LEU A 292 7.09 1.49 -15.78
N ASP A 293 7.93 0.48 -16.02
CA ASP A 293 7.64 -0.55 -17.02
C ASP A 293 6.50 -1.47 -16.56
N VAL A 294 6.50 -1.85 -15.28
CA VAL A 294 5.39 -2.61 -14.67
C VAL A 294 4.10 -1.79 -14.73
N GLN A 295 4.15 -0.50 -14.41
CA GLN A 295 2.99 0.41 -14.51
C GLN A 295 2.39 0.42 -15.92
N LYS A 296 3.23 0.55 -16.94
CA LYS A 296 2.81 0.54 -18.35
C LYS A 296 2.20 -0.79 -18.80
N ALA A 297 2.57 -1.89 -18.15
CA ALA A 297 2.06 -3.22 -18.47
C ALA A 297 0.68 -3.51 -17.85
N VAL A 298 0.22 -2.70 -16.89
CA VAL A 298 -1.13 -2.82 -16.34
C VAL A 298 -2.14 -2.40 -17.41
N PRO A 299 -3.15 -3.25 -17.73
CA PRO A 299 -4.20 -2.88 -18.67
C PRO A 299 -4.94 -1.61 -18.22
N PRO A 300 -5.43 -0.79 -19.15
CA PRO A 300 -6.28 0.35 -18.78
C PRO A 300 -7.53 -0.16 -18.03
N PRO A 301 -8.09 0.65 -17.10
CA PRO A 301 -9.27 0.28 -16.34
C PRO A 301 -10.40 -0.17 -17.28
N SER A 302 -11.02 -1.32 -17.03
CA SER A 302 -12.24 -1.70 -17.71
C SER A 302 -13.34 -0.72 -17.31
N HIS A 303 -14.12 -0.23 -18.28
CA HIS A 303 -15.18 0.75 -18.04
C HIS A 303 -16.32 0.26 -17.12
N ASP A 304 -16.25 -0.98 -16.60
CA ASP A 304 -17.30 -1.58 -15.76
C ASP A 304 -17.26 -1.15 -14.28
N HIS A 305 -16.17 -0.57 -13.79
CA HIS A 305 -16.10 -0.07 -12.41
C HIS A 305 -16.73 1.33 -12.19
N ALA A 306 -17.25 1.96 -13.23
CA ALA A 306 -17.87 3.29 -13.17
C ALA A 306 -19.35 3.30 -12.73
N LYS A 307 -19.90 2.14 -12.29
CA LYS A 307 -21.33 1.99 -11.93
C LYS A 307 -21.54 1.29 -10.57
N ALA A 308 -20.66 1.51 -9.59
CA ALA A 308 -20.91 1.08 -8.23
C ALA A 308 -21.02 2.30 -7.29
#